data_15786f694e648b33f010303039954659
#
_entry.id   15786f694e648b33f010303039954659
#
_cell.length_a   1.000
_cell.length_b   1.000
_cell.length_c   1.000
_cell.angle_alpha   90.00
_cell.angle_beta   90.00
_cell.angle_gamma   90.00
#
_symmetry.space_group_name_H-M   'P 1'
#
loop_
_entity.id
_entity.type
_entity.pdbx_description
1 polymer ?
#
loop_
_entity_poly.entity_id
_entity_poly.type
_entity_poly.pdbx_seq_one_letter_code
_entity_poly.pdbx_strand_id
1 'polypeptide(L)'
;MSLKRKLSTVTIMKQKLPKEKITNHQKAAKTRRQRGYQWEDTIVKRFKKSENWKAFRLGSPSIALPDVLAVNTQESTIFTIEAKSGTSTSLPVPADQIQRCLDWIKTFDIYEKKQVLLVFKFLSKKRIDVGV
;
A
#
# COMPACT_ATOMS: atom_id res chain seq x y z
N MET A 1 -24.50 -11.40 26.01
CA MET A 1 -24.42 -10.55 24.83
C MET A 1 -23.37 -11.07 23.92
N SER A 2 -23.72 -11.51 22.76
CA SER A 2 -22.78 -12.21 21.90
C SER A 2 -22.27 -11.30 20.79
N LEU A 3 -21.00 -10.91 20.86
CA LEU A 3 -20.30 -10.25 19.80
C LEU A 3 -20.31 -11.08 18.51
N LYS A 4 -20.41 -12.39 18.62
CA LYS A 4 -20.49 -13.32 17.49
C LYS A 4 -21.68 -13.04 16.58
N ARG A 5 -22.80 -12.59 17.10
CA ARG A 5 -23.98 -12.27 16.30
C ARG A 5 -23.78 -11.05 15.41
N LYS A 6 -23.03 -10.04 15.88
CA LYS A 6 -22.72 -8.84 15.10
C LYS A 6 -21.71 -9.11 13.99
N LEU A 7 -20.80 -10.04 14.21
CA LEU A 7 -19.77 -10.39 13.23
C LEU A 7 -20.27 -11.28 12.09
N SER A 8 -21.42 -11.92 12.27
CA SER A 8 -22.01 -12.80 11.25
C SER A 8 -22.89 -12.07 10.24
N THR A 9 -23.17 -10.78 10.44
CA THR A 9 -24.02 -10.01 9.54
C THR A 9 -23.21 -9.41 8.41
N VAL A 10 -23.55 -9.80 7.19
CA VAL A 10 -22.94 -9.27 5.98
C VAL A 10 -24.00 -8.53 5.17
N THR A 11 -23.77 -7.26 4.93
CA THR A 11 -24.66 -6.45 4.08
C THR A 11 -24.01 -6.27 2.71
N ILE A 12 -24.77 -6.63 1.67
CA ILE A 12 -24.30 -6.50 0.29
C ILE A 12 -24.91 -5.24 -0.32
N MET A 13 -24.05 -4.32 -0.74
CA MET A 13 -24.45 -3.11 -1.46
C MET A 13 -23.96 -3.19 -2.89
N LYS A 14 -24.85 -2.88 -3.85
CA LYS A 14 -24.52 -2.87 -5.27
C LYS A 14 -24.76 -1.47 -5.84
N GLN A 15 -23.74 -0.96 -6.54
CA GLN A 15 -23.84 0.30 -7.24
C GLN A 15 -23.36 0.13 -8.67
N LYS A 16 -24.15 0.64 -9.62
CA LYS A 16 -23.80 0.62 -11.04
C LYS A 16 -23.05 1.89 -11.37
N LEU A 17 -21.80 1.75 -11.80
CA LEU A 17 -20.97 2.89 -12.21
C LEU A 17 -21.06 3.11 -13.72
N PRO A 18 -21.10 4.37 -14.19
CA PRO A 18 -21.09 4.67 -15.63
C PRO A 18 -19.74 4.27 -16.23
N LYS A 19 -19.78 3.75 -17.46
CA LYS A 19 -18.57 3.46 -18.24
C LYS A 19 -18.10 4.73 -18.92
N GLU A 20 -16.87 5.15 -18.66
CA GLU A 20 -16.23 6.28 -19.30
C GLU A 20 -15.29 5.83 -20.41
N LYS A 21 -15.23 6.64 -21.49
CA LYS A 21 -14.24 6.42 -22.55
C LYS A 21 -12.86 6.85 -22.08
N ILE A 22 -11.86 6.01 -22.31
CA ILE A 22 -10.48 6.27 -21.89
C ILE A 22 -9.74 6.99 -23.02
N THR A 23 -9.18 8.16 -22.73
CA THR A 23 -8.31 8.92 -23.64
C THR A 23 -6.88 8.35 -23.65
N ASN A 24 -6.06 8.73 -24.67
CA ASN A 24 -4.65 8.33 -24.74
C ASN A 24 -3.84 8.83 -23.54
N HIS A 25 -4.13 10.03 -23.06
CA HIS A 25 -3.48 10.59 -21.88
C HIS A 25 -3.82 9.79 -20.62
N GLN A 26 -5.06 9.37 -20.50
CA GLN A 26 -5.52 8.51 -19.40
C GLN A 26 -4.89 7.12 -19.45
N LYS A 27 -4.63 6.57 -20.65
CA LYS A 27 -3.93 5.29 -20.81
C LYS A 27 -2.50 5.34 -20.30
N ALA A 28 -1.75 6.42 -20.59
CA ALA A 28 -0.40 6.60 -20.08
C ALA A 28 -0.37 6.70 -18.55
N ALA A 29 -1.31 7.45 -17.97
CA ALA A 29 -1.46 7.57 -16.52
C ALA A 29 -1.82 6.23 -15.89
N LYS A 30 -2.68 5.44 -16.52
CA LYS A 30 -3.06 4.10 -16.07
C LYS A 30 -1.85 3.16 -16.05
N THR A 31 -0.99 3.20 -17.06
CA THR A 31 0.23 2.37 -17.11
C THR A 31 1.17 2.69 -15.95
N ARG A 32 1.39 3.96 -15.63
CA ARG A 32 2.21 4.37 -14.49
C ARG A 32 1.65 3.87 -13.17
N ARG A 33 0.33 3.96 -13.00
CA ARG A 33 -0.35 3.43 -11.80
C ARG A 33 -0.18 1.92 -11.68
N GLN A 34 -0.29 1.19 -12.77
CA GLN A 34 -0.10 -0.26 -12.78
C GLN A 34 1.31 -0.66 -12.32
N ARG A 35 2.35 0.08 -12.74
CA ARG A 35 3.73 -0.17 -12.27
C ARG A 35 3.87 0.04 -10.78
N GLY A 36 3.26 1.10 -10.25
CA GLY A 36 3.21 1.34 -8.82
C GLY A 36 2.50 0.21 -8.08
N TYR A 37 1.39 -0.25 -8.59
CA TYR A 37 0.63 -1.35 -8.01
C TYR A 37 1.40 -2.67 -8.03
N GLN A 38 2.21 -2.92 -9.05
CA GLN A 38 3.07 -4.11 -9.10
C GLN A 38 4.09 -4.11 -7.96
N TRP A 39 4.66 -2.96 -7.65
CA TRP A 39 5.58 -2.83 -6.53
C TRP A 39 4.87 -3.05 -5.20
N GLU A 40 3.71 -2.44 -5.02
CA GLU A 40 2.87 -2.64 -3.84
C GLU A 40 2.49 -4.11 -3.68
N ASP A 41 2.09 -4.78 -4.75
CA ASP A 41 1.78 -6.22 -4.73
C ASP A 41 2.99 -7.07 -4.35
N THR A 42 4.17 -6.70 -4.80
CA THR A 42 5.42 -7.37 -4.43
C THR A 42 5.69 -7.26 -2.94
N ILE A 43 5.48 -6.08 -2.37
CA ILE A 43 5.62 -5.85 -0.93
C ILE A 43 4.64 -6.74 -0.15
N VAL A 44 3.39 -6.75 -0.56
CA VAL A 44 2.34 -7.57 0.06
C VAL A 44 2.73 -9.05 0.03
N LYS A 45 3.20 -9.55 -1.10
CA LYS A 45 3.63 -10.95 -1.25
C LYS A 45 4.80 -11.30 -0.34
N ARG A 46 5.73 -10.37 -0.14
CA ARG A 46 6.87 -10.58 0.76
C ARG A 46 6.42 -10.75 2.21
N PHE A 47 5.47 -9.95 2.66
CA PHE A 47 4.90 -10.11 3.99
C PHE A 47 4.15 -11.44 4.14
N LYS A 48 3.39 -11.83 3.12
CA LYS A 48 2.62 -13.08 3.16
C LYS A 48 3.46 -14.34 3.23
N LYS A 49 4.73 -14.26 2.82
CA LYS A 49 5.67 -15.39 2.96
C LYS A 49 6.06 -15.63 4.42
N SER A 50 5.96 -14.63 5.25
CA SER A 50 6.26 -14.75 6.67
C SER A 50 5.01 -15.18 7.42
N GLU A 51 5.18 -16.15 8.30
CA GLU A 51 4.09 -16.64 9.13
C GLU A 51 3.53 -15.52 10.00
N ASN A 52 2.21 -15.51 10.18
CA ASN A 52 1.48 -14.57 11.03
C ASN A 52 1.39 -13.12 10.50
N TRP A 53 1.91 -12.85 9.32
CA TRP A 53 1.73 -11.54 8.71
C TRP A 53 0.57 -11.55 7.73
N LYS A 54 -0.23 -10.50 7.80
CA LYS A 54 -1.22 -10.16 6.77
C LYS A 54 -0.90 -8.79 6.23
N ALA A 55 -0.92 -8.66 4.92
CA ALA A 55 -0.67 -7.40 4.25
C ALA A 55 -1.59 -7.24 3.06
N PHE A 56 -1.97 -5.99 2.78
CA PHE A 56 -2.85 -5.70 1.66
C PHE A 56 -2.67 -4.25 1.21
N ARG A 57 -2.93 -4.04 -0.07
CA ARG A 57 -2.96 -2.69 -0.63
C ARG A 57 -4.24 -1.99 -0.19
N LEU A 58 -4.11 -0.72 0.16
CA LEU A 58 -5.25 0.12 0.45
C LEU A 58 -5.80 0.84 -0.80
N GLY A 59 -5.03 0.87 -1.85
CA GLY A 59 -5.42 0.97 -3.26
C GLY A 59 -6.31 2.08 -3.73
N SER A 60 -6.35 3.23 -3.10
CA SER A 60 -7.08 4.35 -3.69
C SER A 60 -6.14 5.45 -4.18
N PRO A 61 -6.23 5.88 -5.46
CA PRO A 61 -5.34 6.91 -5.98
C PRO A 61 -5.61 8.30 -5.43
N SER A 62 -6.72 8.54 -4.78
CA SER A 62 -7.17 9.90 -4.53
C SER A 62 -7.12 10.31 -3.07
N ILE A 63 -6.63 9.50 -2.14
CA ILE A 63 -7.00 9.77 -0.78
C ILE A 63 -5.86 9.52 0.20
N ALA A 64 -6.01 10.15 1.32
CA ALA A 64 -5.20 10.12 2.52
C ALA A 64 -5.00 8.71 3.11
N LEU A 65 -4.77 7.70 2.28
CA LEU A 65 -4.50 6.33 2.72
C LEU A 65 -3.04 5.96 2.45
N PRO A 66 -2.40 5.21 3.35
CA PRO A 66 -1.13 4.56 3.01
C PRO A 66 -1.29 3.62 1.82
N ASP A 67 -0.20 3.29 1.13
CA ASP A 67 -0.24 2.37 0.00
C ASP A 67 -0.50 0.93 0.44
N VAL A 68 0.14 0.51 1.51
CA VAL A 68 0.05 -0.85 2.03
C VAL A 68 -0.08 -0.83 3.55
N LEU A 69 -0.85 -1.75 4.07
CA LEU A 69 -0.95 -2.04 5.50
C LEU A 69 -0.47 -3.45 5.76
N ALA A 70 0.41 -3.62 6.73
CA ALA A 70 0.92 -4.92 7.13
C ALA A 70 0.73 -5.12 8.64
N VAL A 71 0.16 -6.26 9.00
CA VAL A 71 -0.28 -6.53 10.38
C VAL A 71 0.19 -7.89 10.83
N ASN A 72 0.75 -7.94 12.04
CA ASN A 72 1.03 -9.18 12.75
C ASN A 72 0.40 -9.10 14.13
N THR A 73 -0.75 -9.75 14.29
CA THR A 73 -1.50 -9.69 15.55
C THR A 73 -0.85 -10.46 16.67
N GLN A 74 -0.10 -11.51 16.35
CA GLN A 74 0.59 -12.31 17.37
C GLN A 74 1.73 -11.54 18.04
N GLU A 75 2.44 -10.73 17.23
CA GLU A 75 3.53 -9.88 17.74
C GLU A 75 3.08 -8.46 18.07
N SER A 76 1.80 -8.19 17.97
CA SER A 76 1.22 -6.86 18.19
C SER A 76 1.94 -5.76 17.41
N THR A 77 2.16 -6.01 16.13
CA THR A 77 2.93 -5.14 15.23
C THR A 77 2.09 -4.72 14.03
N ILE A 78 2.15 -3.44 13.70
CA ILE A 78 1.49 -2.90 12.51
C ILE A 78 2.39 -1.90 11.80
N PHE A 79 2.42 -1.97 10.46
CA PHE A 79 3.14 -1.05 9.61
C PHE A 79 2.18 -0.37 8.64
N THR A 80 2.28 0.95 8.53
CA THR A 80 1.75 1.70 7.39
C THR A 80 2.90 1.98 6.44
N ILE A 81 2.69 1.69 5.16
CA ILE A 81 3.77 1.64 4.18
C ILE A 81 3.47 2.58 3.02
N GLU A 82 4.45 3.42 2.70
CA GLU A 82 4.47 4.22 1.48
C GLU A 82 5.47 3.59 0.52
N ALA A 83 5.01 3.21 -0.66
CA ALA A 83 5.83 2.51 -1.64
C ALA A 83 6.14 3.43 -2.81
N LYS A 84 7.40 3.50 -3.19
CA LYS A 84 7.87 4.29 -4.33
C LYS A 84 8.69 3.42 -5.25
N SER A 85 8.44 3.55 -6.54
CA SER A 85 9.26 2.92 -7.57
C SER A 85 9.48 3.88 -8.72
N GLY A 86 10.62 3.78 -9.37
CA GLY A 86 10.94 4.64 -10.50
C GLY A 86 12.32 4.39 -11.04
N THR A 87 12.61 5.02 -12.18
CA THR A 87 13.88 4.89 -12.91
C THR A 87 14.91 5.91 -12.47
N SER A 88 14.51 6.92 -11.70
CA SER A 88 15.42 7.94 -11.19
C SER A 88 16.35 7.38 -10.13
N THR A 89 17.52 7.99 -9.97
CA THR A 89 18.46 7.66 -8.90
C THR A 89 17.99 8.17 -7.53
N SER A 90 17.01 9.05 -7.52
CA SER A 90 16.40 9.59 -6.31
C SER A 90 14.88 9.54 -6.44
N LEU A 91 14.24 8.99 -5.44
CA LEU A 91 12.78 8.90 -5.38
C LEU A 91 12.28 9.72 -4.18
N PRO A 92 11.81 10.95 -4.41
CA PRO A 92 11.32 11.77 -3.30
C PRO A 92 9.99 11.25 -2.75
N VAL A 93 9.82 11.38 -1.45
CA VAL A 93 8.55 11.11 -0.79
C VAL A 93 8.03 12.44 -0.25
N PRO A 94 6.92 12.97 -0.78
CA PRO A 94 6.35 14.20 -0.28
C PRO A 94 5.97 14.12 1.20
N ALA A 95 6.18 15.21 1.92
CA ALA A 95 5.93 15.25 3.36
C ALA A 95 4.49 14.90 3.72
N ASP A 96 3.52 15.27 2.90
CA ASP A 96 2.11 14.95 3.11
C ASP A 96 1.83 13.45 3.05
N GLN A 97 2.57 12.70 2.24
CA GLN A 97 2.44 11.25 2.16
C GLN A 97 3.00 10.57 3.41
N ILE A 98 4.09 11.07 3.94
CA ILE A 98 4.65 10.58 5.20
C ILE A 98 3.68 10.91 6.36
N GLN A 99 3.17 12.13 6.39
CA GLN A 99 2.22 12.56 7.42
C GLN A 99 0.95 11.70 7.39
N ARG A 100 0.48 11.35 6.22
CA ARG A 100 -0.65 10.46 6.04
C ARG A 100 -0.43 9.10 6.69
N CYS A 101 0.73 8.51 6.49
CA CYS A 101 1.11 7.26 7.14
C CYS A 101 1.19 7.40 8.66
N LEU A 102 1.74 8.51 9.14
CA LEU A 102 1.82 8.80 10.57
C LEU A 102 0.45 8.97 11.21
N ASP A 103 -0.46 9.65 10.55
CA ASP A 103 -1.82 9.86 11.05
C ASP A 103 -2.58 8.53 11.14
N TRP A 104 -2.40 7.68 10.15
CA TRP A 104 -3.02 6.36 10.15
C TRP A 104 -2.45 5.45 11.22
N ILE A 105 -1.13 5.46 11.43
CA ILE A 105 -0.52 4.59 12.43
C ILE A 105 -1.00 4.92 13.85
N LYS A 106 -1.30 6.16 14.14
CA LYS A 106 -1.83 6.58 15.44
C LYS A 106 -3.21 5.99 15.73
N THR A 107 -3.97 5.67 14.70
CA THR A 107 -5.30 5.07 14.84
C THR A 107 -5.24 3.66 15.45
N PHE A 108 -4.10 3.00 15.32
CA PHE A 108 -3.92 1.62 15.76
C PHE A 108 -3.24 1.53 17.13
N ASP A 109 -3.78 2.24 18.11
CA ASP A 109 -3.19 2.33 19.45
C ASP A 109 -3.12 1.01 20.21
N ILE A 110 -3.94 0.04 19.84
CA ILE A 110 -3.92 -1.28 20.47
C ILE A 110 -2.68 -2.10 20.14
N TYR A 111 -1.93 -1.72 19.11
CA TYR A 111 -0.69 -2.42 18.74
C TYR A 111 0.49 -1.87 19.52
N GLU A 112 1.33 -2.75 20.06
CA GLU A 112 2.50 -2.36 20.81
C GLU A 112 3.59 -1.76 19.94
N LYS A 113 3.77 -2.32 18.73
CA LYS A 113 4.77 -1.87 17.77
C LYS A 113 4.09 -1.27 16.56
N LYS A 114 4.30 0.01 16.34
CA LYS A 114 3.71 0.77 15.24
C LYS A 114 4.81 1.51 14.51
N GLN A 115 4.94 1.30 13.19
CA GLN A 115 5.96 1.97 12.40
C GLN A 115 5.44 2.38 11.02
N VAL A 116 5.97 3.48 10.53
CA VAL A 116 5.83 3.89 9.14
C VAL A 116 7.06 3.40 8.38
N LEU A 117 6.84 2.69 7.28
CA LEU A 117 7.91 2.22 6.42
C LEU A 117 7.84 2.93 5.08
N LEU A 118 8.98 3.39 4.60
CA LEU A 118 9.15 3.90 3.26
C LEU A 118 9.94 2.85 2.47
N VAL A 119 9.32 2.29 1.44
CA VAL A 119 9.89 1.16 0.71
C VAL A 119 10.10 1.54 -0.74
N PHE A 120 11.34 1.46 -1.20
CA PHE A 120 11.76 1.95 -2.51
C PHE A 120 12.18 0.81 -3.43
N LYS A 121 11.83 0.96 -4.71
CA LYS A 121 12.34 0.13 -5.79
C LYS A 121 12.90 1.02 -6.88
N PHE A 122 14.22 0.96 -7.08
CA PHE A 122 14.90 1.69 -8.12
C PHE A 122 14.98 0.82 -9.37
N LEU A 123 14.35 1.30 -10.46
CA LEU A 123 14.33 0.62 -11.74
C LEU A 123 15.40 1.24 -12.62
N SER A 124 16.52 0.55 -12.81
CA SER A 124 17.58 1.03 -13.68
C SER A 124 17.45 0.43 -15.07
N LYS A 125 17.46 1.29 -16.11
CA LYS A 125 17.47 0.86 -17.51
C LYS A 125 18.82 0.30 -17.94
N LYS A 126 19.89 0.71 -17.30
CA LYS A 126 21.21 0.15 -17.44
C LYS A 126 21.59 -0.42 -16.10
N ARG A 127 21.75 -1.72 -16.05
CA ARG A 127 22.59 -2.30 -15.05
C ARG A 127 23.98 -1.71 -15.26
N ILE A 128 24.26 -0.65 -14.57
CA ILE A 128 25.63 -0.30 -14.36
C ILE A 128 26.13 -1.38 -13.41
N ASP A 129 26.81 -2.35 -13.94
CA ASP A 129 27.73 -3.09 -13.14
C ASP A 129 28.73 -2.06 -12.63
N VAL A 130 28.43 -1.50 -11.54
CA VAL A 130 29.44 -0.92 -10.71
C VAL A 130 30.23 -2.12 -10.30
N GLY A 131 31.31 -2.38 -10.99
CA GLY A 131 32.23 -3.46 -10.67
C GLY A 131 32.81 -3.26 -9.29
N VAL A 132 32.02 -3.51 -8.37
CA VAL A 132 32.39 -3.49 -6.97
C VAL A 132 32.04 -4.82 -6.40
#